data_f967e095a56029592c6dd851b8d1ee22
#
_entry.id   f967e095a56029592c6dd851b8d1ee22
#
_cell.length_a   1.000
_cell.length_b   1.000
_cell.length_c   1.000
_cell.angle_alpha   90.00
_cell.angle_beta   90.00
_cell.angle_gamma   90.00
#
_symmetry.space_group_name_H-M   'P 1'
#
loop_
_entity.id
_entity.type
_entity.pdbx_description
1 polymer ?
#
loop_
_entity_poly.entity_id
_entity_poly.type
_entity_poly.pdbx_seq_one_letter_code
_entity_poly.pdbx_strand_id
1 'polypeptide(L)'
;MARPINRRPKTQGLKTPELKPVSPDPRRAALTALDRVLEHGEALEPALASAPGYAALAPRDRAFARLLTATVLRRLGETNRLIDALIERPLPARARSLRHLMALGIVQLVHLKTPAHAAVATSVDLADRLRLSRFKGLVNAVLRRCAREEAALNEGLDAARVNTPDWLWHAWTAAYGEEIAHRIATAHLTEPPLDLTARDPDDRERLATLLEAEVLATGSLRRAPGGAISDLAEYDDGTWWVQDAGAALPVRLLGDVRGKRILDLCAAPGGKTLQLAGGGAMVTAVDQSAERLGRLASNLNRAGLSAELVSADGRSFDAAPFDGVLLDAPCSATGTIRRHPDIAWTKTIDDVTRLDPLQAALLTNAARLTRPGGTLVYAVCSLQPEEGAAQIDAFLGAHDEFARAPVTATDLGGLAEAVSPAGDLRSLPSMLPTQGGLDGFYAARLLRSGEAAT
;
A
#
# COMPACT_ATOMS: atom_id res chain seq x y z
N MET A 1 82.75 -8.35 -4.11
CA MET A 1 81.78 -7.84 -5.12
C MET A 1 80.66 -8.86 -5.21
N ALA A 2 79.55 -8.65 -4.52
CA ALA A 2 78.35 -9.54 -4.59
C ALA A 2 77.20 -8.77 -5.20
N ARG A 3 76.57 -9.32 -6.26
CA ARG A 3 75.41 -8.74 -6.94
C ARG A 3 74.12 -9.03 -6.16
N PRO A 4 73.19 -8.07 -6.05
CA PRO A 4 71.89 -8.33 -5.40
C PRO A 4 70.93 -8.99 -6.41
N ILE A 5 70.27 -10.09 -5.97
CA ILE A 5 69.19 -10.75 -6.69
C ILE A 5 67.87 -10.08 -6.32
N ASN A 6 67.32 -9.35 -7.28
CA ASN A 6 66.02 -8.69 -7.14
C ASN A 6 64.92 -9.65 -7.65
N ARG A 7 64.20 -10.34 -6.72
CA ARG A 7 63.00 -11.14 -7.04
C ARG A 7 61.78 -10.36 -6.63
N ARG A 8 61.08 -9.72 -7.58
CA ARG A 8 59.70 -9.23 -7.38
C ARG A 8 58.73 -10.41 -7.32
N PRO A 9 57.82 -10.47 -6.32
CA PRO A 9 56.77 -11.48 -6.35
C PRO A 9 55.74 -11.13 -7.41
N LYS A 10 55.38 -12.09 -8.24
CA LYS A 10 54.26 -12.04 -9.17
C LYS A 10 52.95 -12.08 -8.33
N THR A 11 52.25 -10.97 -8.22
CA THR A 11 50.86 -10.94 -7.73
C THR A 11 49.99 -11.59 -8.82
N GLN A 12 49.63 -12.85 -8.60
CA GLN A 12 48.52 -13.47 -9.32
C GLN A 12 47.23 -12.77 -8.85
N GLY A 13 46.64 -11.94 -9.72
CA GLY A 13 45.32 -11.40 -9.51
C GLY A 13 44.31 -12.54 -9.36
N LEU A 14 43.73 -12.66 -8.18
CA LEU A 14 42.55 -13.47 -7.96
C LEU A 14 41.45 -12.93 -8.87
N LYS A 15 41.14 -13.64 -9.95
CA LYS A 15 39.94 -13.39 -10.75
C LYS A 15 38.73 -13.59 -9.84
N THR A 16 38.06 -12.51 -9.50
CA THR A 16 36.73 -12.56 -8.92
C THR A 16 35.86 -13.43 -9.84
N PRO A 17 35.20 -14.50 -9.36
CA PRO A 17 34.35 -15.30 -10.21
C PRO A 17 33.24 -14.39 -10.77
N GLU A 18 33.18 -14.21 -12.06
CA GLU A 18 32.04 -13.60 -12.75
C GLU A 18 30.82 -14.44 -12.40
N LEU A 19 29.95 -13.89 -11.58
CA LEU A 19 28.62 -14.43 -11.31
C LEU A 19 27.89 -14.48 -12.66
N LYS A 20 27.61 -15.68 -13.16
CA LYS A 20 26.80 -15.85 -14.36
C LYS A 20 25.53 -15.04 -14.23
N PRO A 21 25.15 -14.27 -15.24
CA PRO A 21 23.90 -13.50 -15.17
C PRO A 21 22.74 -14.44 -14.86
N VAL A 22 21.98 -14.07 -13.85
CA VAL A 22 20.82 -14.85 -13.40
C VAL A 22 19.75 -14.72 -14.49
N SER A 23 19.37 -15.86 -15.09
CA SER A 23 18.27 -15.89 -16.04
C SER A 23 17.01 -15.29 -15.41
N PRO A 24 16.35 -14.31 -16.06
CA PRO A 24 15.10 -13.73 -15.59
C PRO A 24 14.05 -14.83 -15.39
N ASP A 25 13.49 -14.92 -14.19
CA ASP A 25 12.45 -15.89 -13.82
C ASP A 25 11.48 -15.22 -12.83
N PRO A 26 10.20 -15.04 -13.19
CA PRO A 26 9.24 -14.35 -12.35
C PRO A 26 8.98 -15.07 -11.02
N ARG A 27 9.06 -16.41 -10.96
CA ARG A 27 8.88 -17.18 -9.73
C ARG A 27 10.05 -17.04 -8.78
N ARG A 28 11.28 -16.94 -9.34
CA ARG A 28 12.47 -16.65 -8.55
C ARG A 28 12.41 -15.24 -7.96
N ALA A 29 11.99 -14.26 -8.75
CA ALA A 29 11.81 -12.89 -8.27
C ALA A 29 10.76 -12.84 -7.15
N ALA A 30 9.61 -13.52 -7.33
CA ALA A 30 8.56 -13.64 -6.32
C ALA A 30 9.07 -14.29 -5.03
N LEU A 31 9.84 -15.38 -5.12
CA LEU A 31 10.42 -16.04 -3.94
C LEU A 31 11.38 -15.12 -3.20
N THR A 32 12.26 -14.43 -3.92
CA THR A 32 13.19 -13.47 -3.32
C THR A 32 12.46 -12.33 -2.63
N ALA A 33 11.39 -11.82 -3.24
CA ALA A 33 10.56 -10.79 -2.64
C ALA A 33 9.85 -11.29 -1.37
N LEU A 34 9.30 -12.51 -1.38
CA LEU A 34 8.71 -13.11 -0.17
C LEU A 34 9.72 -13.25 0.97
N ASP A 35 10.94 -13.72 0.68
CA ASP A 35 12.01 -13.82 1.67
C ASP A 35 12.32 -12.44 2.28
N ARG A 36 12.39 -11.38 1.45
CA ARG A 36 12.65 -10.01 1.92
C ARG A 36 11.49 -9.43 2.74
N VAL A 37 10.28 -9.62 2.29
CA VAL A 37 9.09 -9.14 3.00
C VAL A 37 8.96 -9.85 4.35
N LEU A 38 8.96 -11.19 4.36
CA LEU A 38 8.62 -11.97 5.55
C LEU A 38 9.79 -12.13 6.55
N GLU A 39 11.04 -12.02 6.08
CA GLU A 39 12.23 -12.19 6.95
C GLU A 39 12.88 -10.85 7.33
N HIS A 40 12.71 -9.81 6.50
CA HIS A 40 13.39 -8.53 6.70
C HIS A 40 12.43 -7.34 6.83
N GLY A 41 11.11 -7.56 6.70
CA GLY A 41 10.11 -6.50 6.84
C GLY A 41 10.13 -5.46 5.71
N GLU A 42 10.73 -5.79 4.55
CA GLU A 42 10.72 -4.89 3.41
C GLU A 42 9.30 -4.78 2.82
N ALA A 43 8.94 -3.59 2.31
CA ALA A 43 7.69 -3.44 1.59
C ALA A 43 7.72 -4.20 0.24
N LEU A 44 6.56 -4.69 -0.22
CA LEU A 44 6.43 -5.56 -1.39
C LEU A 44 7.06 -4.98 -2.65
N GLU A 45 6.78 -3.73 -3.00
CA GLU A 45 7.27 -3.13 -4.25
C GLU A 45 8.81 -2.96 -4.26
N PRO A 46 9.47 -2.40 -3.22
CA PRO A 46 10.92 -2.40 -3.11
C PRO A 46 11.53 -3.80 -3.14
N ALA A 47 10.94 -4.77 -2.44
CA ALA A 47 11.41 -6.14 -2.40
C ALA A 47 11.40 -6.79 -3.79
N LEU A 48 10.38 -6.55 -4.60
CA LEU A 48 10.31 -6.98 -6.00
C LEU A 48 11.34 -6.25 -6.86
N ALA A 49 11.37 -4.92 -6.79
CA ALA A 49 12.27 -4.10 -7.62
C ALA A 49 13.75 -4.46 -7.43
N SER A 50 14.12 -4.83 -6.21
CA SER A 50 15.49 -5.24 -5.86
C SER A 50 15.77 -6.74 -6.07
N ALA A 51 14.77 -7.55 -6.45
CA ALA A 51 14.97 -8.98 -6.69
C ALA A 51 15.85 -9.22 -7.93
N PRO A 52 16.87 -10.12 -7.84
CA PRO A 52 17.80 -10.37 -8.94
C PRO A 52 17.07 -10.79 -10.23
N GLY A 53 17.32 -10.04 -11.31
CA GLY A 53 16.74 -10.28 -12.62
C GLY A 53 15.32 -9.70 -12.83
N TYR A 54 14.68 -9.11 -11.82
CA TYR A 54 13.33 -8.55 -11.93
C TYR A 54 13.24 -7.42 -12.98
N ALA A 55 14.19 -6.51 -12.99
CA ALA A 55 14.24 -5.41 -13.96
C ALA A 55 14.35 -5.88 -15.42
N ALA A 56 14.95 -7.06 -15.65
CA ALA A 56 15.10 -7.67 -16.97
C ALA A 56 13.88 -8.52 -17.40
N LEU A 57 12.89 -8.71 -16.52
CA LEU A 57 11.64 -9.40 -16.86
C LEU A 57 10.81 -8.56 -17.85
N ALA A 58 10.13 -9.24 -18.78
CA ALA A 58 9.10 -8.60 -19.58
C ALA A 58 7.96 -8.03 -18.69
N PRO A 59 7.23 -7.01 -19.13
CA PRO A 59 6.14 -6.42 -18.33
C PRO A 59 5.12 -7.45 -17.80
N ARG A 60 4.72 -8.41 -18.63
CA ARG A 60 3.83 -9.52 -18.25
C ARG A 60 4.43 -10.37 -17.12
N ASP A 61 5.72 -10.67 -17.19
CA ASP A 61 6.39 -11.50 -16.19
C ASP A 61 6.61 -10.75 -14.88
N ARG A 62 6.85 -9.44 -14.93
CA ARG A 62 6.85 -8.57 -13.73
C ARG A 62 5.49 -8.56 -13.05
N ALA A 63 4.42 -8.38 -13.82
CA ALA A 63 3.05 -8.44 -13.30
C ALA A 63 2.74 -9.81 -12.67
N PHE A 64 3.19 -10.90 -13.30
CA PHE A 64 3.01 -12.24 -12.76
C PHE A 64 3.82 -12.47 -11.47
N ALA A 65 5.06 -12.00 -11.38
CA ALA A 65 5.85 -12.05 -10.15
C ALA A 65 5.15 -11.29 -9.01
N ARG A 66 4.63 -10.10 -9.29
CA ARG A 66 3.85 -9.30 -8.33
C ARG A 66 2.57 -10.02 -7.89
N LEU A 67 1.80 -10.55 -8.83
CA LEU A 67 0.58 -11.31 -8.56
C LEU A 67 0.86 -12.51 -7.66
N LEU A 68 1.90 -13.30 -7.96
CA LEU A 68 2.31 -14.44 -7.14
C LEU A 68 2.65 -14.03 -5.72
N THR A 69 3.49 -13.00 -5.55
CA THR A 69 3.92 -12.53 -4.23
C THR A 69 2.75 -11.98 -3.43
N ALA A 70 1.95 -11.10 -4.04
CA ALA A 70 0.78 -10.51 -3.40
C ALA A 70 -0.26 -11.57 -2.99
N THR A 71 -0.47 -12.60 -3.84
CA THR A 71 -1.43 -13.66 -3.53
C THR A 71 -0.92 -14.56 -2.38
N VAL A 72 0.38 -14.85 -2.32
CA VAL A 72 0.95 -15.58 -1.15
C VAL A 72 0.75 -14.77 0.12
N LEU A 73 1.07 -13.48 0.12
CA LEU A 73 0.91 -12.61 1.30
C LEU A 73 -0.57 -12.51 1.71
N ARG A 74 -1.49 -12.39 0.75
CA ARG A 74 -2.93 -12.32 1.00
C ARG A 74 -3.50 -13.61 1.57
N ARG A 75 -2.88 -14.75 1.25
CA ARG A 75 -3.31 -16.10 1.64
C ARG A 75 -2.29 -16.84 2.52
N LEU A 76 -1.47 -16.09 3.26
CA LEU A 76 -0.33 -16.67 3.97
C LEU A 76 -0.75 -17.59 5.10
N GLY A 77 -1.80 -17.24 5.85
CA GLY A 77 -2.33 -18.09 6.92
C GLY A 77 -2.87 -19.43 6.41
N GLU A 78 -3.71 -19.40 5.39
CA GLU A 78 -4.23 -20.57 4.68
C GLU A 78 -3.12 -21.45 4.12
N THR A 79 -2.16 -20.81 3.44
CA THR A 79 -1.04 -21.49 2.82
C THR A 79 -0.14 -22.17 3.85
N ASN A 80 0.15 -21.49 4.96
CA ASN A 80 0.93 -22.05 6.06
C ASN A 80 0.22 -23.24 6.69
N ARG A 81 -1.10 -23.15 6.93
CA ARG A 81 -1.91 -24.26 7.45
C ARG A 81 -1.85 -25.47 6.52
N LEU A 82 -2.01 -25.27 5.19
CA LEU A 82 -1.90 -26.37 4.21
C LEU A 82 -0.50 -27.00 4.24
N ILE A 83 0.56 -26.21 4.28
CA ILE A 83 1.93 -26.75 4.39
C ILE A 83 2.06 -27.61 5.64
N ASP A 84 1.63 -27.10 6.80
CA ASP A 84 1.78 -27.80 8.08
C ASP A 84 0.96 -29.12 8.13
N ALA A 85 -0.21 -29.17 7.47
CA ALA A 85 -1.00 -30.38 7.34
C ALA A 85 -0.41 -31.41 6.36
N LEU A 86 0.37 -30.95 5.38
CA LEU A 86 0.92 -31.79 4.32
C LEU A 86 2.34 -32.30 4.59
N ILE A 87 3.07 -31.72 5.54
CA ILE A 87 4.40 -32.16 5.95
C ILE A 87 4.32 -33.07 7.20
N GLU A 88 5.09 -34.14 7.19
CA GLU A 88 5.13 -35.08 8.35
C GLU A 88 6.01 -34.54 9.51
N ARG A 89 6.99 -33.72 9.21
CA ARG A 89 7.93 -33.16 10.18
C ARG A 89 8.11 -31.67 9.95
N PRO A 90 8.18 -30.87 11.03
CA PRO A 90 8.42 -29.43 10.91
C PRO A 90 9.69 -29.14 10.10
N LEU A 91 9.64 -28.11 9.27
CA LEU A 91 10.80 -27.65 8.53
C LEU A 91 11.84 -27.03 9.48
N PRO A 92 13.14 -27.28 9.25
CA PRO A 92 14.19 -26.59 10.01
C PRO A 92 14.04 -25.06 9.91
N ALA A 93 14.31 -24.32 10.97
CA ALA A 93 14.23 -22.85 10.99
C ALA A 93 15.02 -22.17 9.85
N ARG A 94 16.14 -22.76 9.44
CA ARG A 94 16.99 -22.31 8.32
C ARG A 94 16.40 -22.59 6.91
N ALA A 95 15.26 -23.27 6.83
CA ALA A 95 14.62 -23.65 5.57
C ALA A 95 13.37 -22.80 5.25
N ARG A 96 13.33 -21.55 5.70
CA ARG A 96 12.19 -20.63 5.50
C ARG A 96 11.90 -20.41 4.02
N SER A 97 12.92 -20.16 3.18
CA SER A 97 12.74 -20.05 1.71
C SER A 97 12.11 -21.30 1.09
N LEU A 98 12.29 -22.50 1.70
CA LEU A 98 11.59 -23.70 1.24
C LEU A 98 10.08 -23.63 1.53
N ARG A 99 9.67 -23.09 2.69
CA ARG A 99 8.27 -22.84 3.01
C ARG A 99 7.67 -21.85 2.01
N HIS A 100 8.37 -20.75 1.73
CA HIS A 100 7.91 -19.73 0.77
C HIS A 100 7.82 -20.30 -0.66
N LEU A 101 8.74 -21.16 -1.06
CA LEU A 101 8.69 -21.86 -2.34
C LEU A 101 7.47 -22.80 -2.42
N MET A 102 7.16 -23.56 -1.36
CA MET A 102 5.94 -24.38 -1.31
C MET A 102 4.69 -23.49 -1.32
N ALA A 103 4.71 -22.36 -0.63
CA ALA A 103 3.62 -21.37 -0.64
C ALA A 103 3.33 -20.86 -2.06
N LEU A 104 4.38 -20.52 -2.83
CA LEU A 104 4.24 -20.15 -4.25
C LEU A 104 3.61 -21.27 -5.09
N GLY A 105 4.00 -22.52 -4.85
CA GLY A 105 3.42 -23.68 -5.52
C GLY A 105 1.95 -23.86 -5.18
N ILE A 106 1.58 -23.77 -3.90
CA ILE A 106 0.20 -23.92 -3.42
C ILE A 106 -0.68 -22.80 -3.98
N VAL A 107 -0.22 -21.54 -3.95
CA VAL A 107 -0.99 -20.41 -4.50
C VAL A 107 -1.24 -20.58 -6.00
N GLN A 108 -0.27 -21.07 -6.76
CA GLN A 108 -0.47 -21.38 -8.17
C GLN A 108 -1.57 -22.45 -8.37
N LEU A 109 -1.59 -23.50 -7.54
CA LEU A 109 -2.58 -24.58 -7.60
C LEU A 109 -3.97 -24.12 -7.17
N VAL A 110 -4.05 -23.54 -5.98
CA VAL A 110 -5.32 -23.30 -5.26
C VAL A 110 -6.00 -22.02 -5.72
N HIS A 111 -5.25 -20.93 -5.83
CA HIS A 111 -5.82 -19.60 -6.06
C HIS A 111 -5.71 -19.14 -7.52
N LEU A 112 -4.58 -19.40 -8.18
CA LEU A 112 -4.39 -19.01 -9.57
C LEU A 112 -4.81 -20.08 -10.59
N LYS A 113 -5.27 -21.24 -10.11
CA LYS A 113 -5.78 -22.34 -10.93
C LYS A 113 -4.82 -22.77 -12.06
N THR A 114 -3.52 -22.65 -11.79
CA THR A 114 -2.48 -23.14 -12.71
C THR A 114 -2.58 -24.66 -12.82
N PRO A 115 -2.50 -25.25 -14.04
CA PRO A 115 -2.51 -26.71 -14.19
C PRO A 115 -1.51 -27.40 -13.26
N ALA A 116 -1.97 -28.43 -12.54
CA ALA A 116 -1.18 -29.04 -11.45
C ALA A 116 0.20 -29.52 -11.91
N HIS A 117 0.33 -30.11 -13.11
CA HIS A 117 1.60 -30.53 -13.65
C HIS A 117 2.59 -29.35 -13.83
N ALA A 118 2.09 -28.18 -14.28
CA ALA A 118 2.91 -27.00 -14.50
C ALA A 118 3.34 -26.36 -13.16
N ALA A 119 2.41 -26.19 -12.20
CA ALA A 119 2.73 -25.64 -10.89
C ALA A 119 3.75 -26.51 -10.13
N VAL A 120 3.60 -27.85 -10.17
CA VAL A 120 4.54 -28.77 -9.54
C VAL A 120 5.91 -28.73 -10.24
N ALA A 121 5.96 -28.88 -11.58
CA ALA A 121 7.21 -28.91 -12.32
C ALA A 121 8.03 -27.64 -12.11
N THR A 122 7.40 -26.46 -12.27
CA THR A 122 8.11 -25.16 -12.12
C THR A 122 8.61 -24.93 -10.70
N SER A 123 7.88 -25.39 -9.68
CA SER A 123 8.33 -25.27 -8.29
C SER A 123 9.50 -26.21 -7.97
N VAL A 124 9.48 -27.44 -8.51
CA VAL A 124 10.58 -28.40 -8.36
C VAL A 124 11.84 -27.92 -9.08
N ASP A 125 11.70 -27.39 -10.30
CA ASP A 125 12.80 -26.78 -11.05
C ASP A 125 13.41 -25.57 -10.34
N LEU A 126 12.56 -24.74 -9.73
CA LEU A 126 13.03 -23.60 -8.93
C LEU A 126 13.82 -24.07 -7.70
N ALA A 127 13.37 -25.13 -7.01
CA ALA A 127 14.12 -25.74 -5.91
C ALA A 127 15.52 -26.17 -6.33
N ASP A 128 15.65 -26.72 -7.54
CA ASP A 128 16.94 -27.16 -8.09
C ASP A 128 17.91 -26.01 -8.31
N ARG A 129 17.43 -24.92 -8.93
CA ARG A 129 18.22 -23.71 -9.22
C ARG A 129 18.66 -22.94 -7.97
N LEU A 130 17.97 -23.12 -6.82
CA LEU A 130 18.20 -22.36 -5.60
C LEU A 130 19.00 -23.10 -4.51
N ARG A 131 19.76 -24.13 -4.88
CA ARG A 131 20.50 -24.99 -3.94
C ARG A 131 19.61 -25.71 -2.90
N LEU A 132 18.32 -25.87 -3.22
CA LEU A 132 17.34 -26.63 -2.45
C LEU A 132 17.08 -28.02 -3.04
N SER A 133 17.98 -28.50 -3.92
CA SER A 133 17.84 -29.76 -4.69
C SER A 133 17.53 -30.98 -3.81
N ARG A 134 18.10 -31.03 -2.59
CA ARG A 134 17.81 -32.10 -1.60
C ARG A 134 16.34 -32.15 -1.16
N PHE A 135 15.58 -31.09 -1.37
CA PHE A 135 14.17 -30.97 -0.99
C PHE A 135 13.20 -31.13 -2.17
N LYS A 136 13.69 -31.39 -3.39
CA LYS A 136 12.85 -31.59 -4.60
C LYS A 136 11.75 -32.63 -4.39
N GLY A 137 12.11 -33.76 -3.75
CA GLY A 137 11.17 -34.84 -3.43
C GLY A 137 10.05 -34.35 -2.49
N LEU A 138 10.41 -33.57 -1.46
CA LEU A 138 9.44 -33.01 -0.51
C LEU A 138 8.52 -32.00 -1.21
N VAL A 139 9.07 -31.06 -1.99
CA VAL A 139 8.25 -30.08 -2.76
C VAL A 139 7.26 -30.79 -3.68
N ASN A 140 7.75 -31.78 -4.44
CA ASN A 140 6.88 -32.58 -5.34
C ASN A 140 5.77 -33.31 -4.56
N ALA A 141 6.10 -33.95 -3.43
CA ALA A 141 5.15 -34.69 -2.62
C ALA A 141 4.08 -33.77 -2.04
N VAL A 142 4.49 -32.65 -1.41
CA VAL A 142 3.58 -31.67 -0.80
C VAL A 142 2.63 -31.07 -1.85
N LEU A 143 3.15 -30.63 -2.99
CA LEU A 143 2.30 -29.99 -4.01
C LEU A 143 1.36 -30.98 -4.69
N ARG A 144 1.77 -32.25 -4.93
CA ARG A 144 0.88 -33.29 -5.46
C ARG A 144 -0.20 -33.69 -4.46
N ARG A 145 0.13 -33.77 -3.16
CA ARG A 145 -0.86 -34.00 -2.11
C ARG A 145 -1.83 -32.82 -2.00
N CYS A 146 -1.32 -31.59 -1.99
CA CYS A 146 -2.16 -30.39 -2.00
C CYS A 146 -3.17 -30.40 -3.15
N ALA A 147 -2.73 -30.72 -4.37
CA ALA A 147 -3.63 -30.78 -5.54
C ALA A 147 -4.76 -31.83 -5.40
N ARG A 148 -4.61 -32.84 -4.55
CA ARG A 148 -5.65 -33.88 -4.32
C ARG A 148 -6.48 -33.63 -3.08
N GLU A 149 -5.90 -33.04 -2.04
CA GLU A 149 -6.45 -33.04 -0.67
C GLU A 149 -6.88 -31.64 -0.22
N GLU A 150 -6.54 -30.57 -0.98
CA GLU A 150 -6.76 -29.16 -0.59
C GLU A 150 -8.21 -28.88 -0.18
N ALA A 151 -9.19 -29.33 -0.98
CA ALA A 151 -10.60 -29.06 -0.69
C ALA A 151 -11.03 -29.63 0.67
N ALA A 152 -10.62 -30.88 1.00
CA ALA A 152 -10.89 -31.49 2.29
C ALA A 152 -10.15 -30.82 3.45
N LEU A 153 -8.91 -30.37 3.22
CA LEU A 153 -8.11 -29.69 4.24
C LEU A 153 -8.62 -28.28 4.56
N ASN A 154 -9.31 -27.64 3.62
CA ASN A 154 -9.90 -26.31 3.77
C ASN A 154 -11.40 -26.36 4.14
N GLU A 155 -12.01 -27.55 4.28
CA GLU A 155 -13.40 -27.66 4.67
C GLU A 155 -13.64 -27.01 6.04
N GLY A 156 -14.64 -26.12 6.10
CA GLY A 156 -14.99 -25.37 7.32
C GLY A 156 -13.97 -24.30 7.75
N LEU A 157 -12.94 -24.02 6.93
CA LEU A 157 -11.95 -23.01 7.27
C LEU A 157 -12.52 -21.59 7.14
N ASP A 158 -12.43 -20.81 8.20
CA ASP A 158 -12.62 -19.35 8.12
C ASP A 158 -11.38 -18.69 7.50
N ALA A 159 -11.41 -18.50 6.19
CA ALA A 159 -10.32 -17.92 5.44
C ALA A 159 -10.02 -16.46 5.86
N ALA A 160 -11.04 -15.69 6.24
CA ALA A 160 -10.86 -14.31 6.69
C ALA A 160 -10.04 -14.28 7.99
N ARG A 161 -10.40 -15.13 8.95
CA ARG A 161 -9.71 -15.19 10.25
C ARG A 161 -8.27 -15.68 10.14
N VAL A 162 -8.02 -16.77 9.43
CA VAL A 162 -6.68 -17.38 9.37
C VAL A 162 -5.66 -16.55 8.60
N ASN A 163 -6.11 -15.72 7.65
CA ASN A 163 -5.26 -14.83 6.88
C ASN A 163 -5.08 -13.45 7.53
N THR A 164 -5.65 -13.24 8.73
CA THR A 164 -5.51 -11.99 9.49
C THR A 164 -4.66 -12.26 10.74
N PRO A 165 -3.51 -11.59 10.91
CA PRO A 165 -2.71 -11.66 12.13
C PRO A 165 -3.52 -11.31 13.37
N ASP A 166 -3.23 -11.97 14.50
CA ASP A 166 -4.00 -11.83 15.74
C ASP A 166 -4.05 -10.38 16.25
N TRP A 167 -2.96 -9.62 16.14
CA TRP A 167 -2.94 -8.24 16.59
C TRP A 167 -3.91 -7.34 15.80
N LEU A 168 -4.04 -7.54 14.49
CA LEU A 168 -5.03 -6.83 13.64
C LEU A 168 -6.44 -7.27 13.96
N TRP A 169 -6.66 -8.59 14.09
CA TRP A 169 -7.97 -9.12 14.43
C TRP A 169 -8.49 -8.56 15.74
N HIS A 170 -7.67 -8.59 16.80
CA HIS A 170 -8.04 -8.08 18.11
C HIS A 170 -8.29 -6.57 18.08
N ALA A 171 -7.42 -5.80 17.42
CA ALA A 171 -7.58 -4.36 17.30
C ALA A 171 -8.86 -4.00 16.55
N TRP A 172 -9.16 -4.65 15.42
CA TRP A 172 -10.38 -4.36 14.65
C TRP A 172 -11.64 -4.85 15.35
N THR A 173 -11.59 -6.00 16.04
CA THR A 173 -12.73 -6.48 16.84
C THR A 173 -13.04 -5.51 17.98
N ALA A 174 -12.02 -5.01 18.66
CA ALA A 174 -12.19 -4.01 19.72
C ALA A 174 -12.75 -2.68 19.20
N ALA A 175 -12.28 -2.23 18.03
CA ALA A 175 -12.67 -0.92 17.47
C ALA A 175 -14.03 -0.94 16.76
N TYR A 176 -14.37 -2.02 16.05
CA TYR A 176 -15.51 -2.07 15.13
C TYR A 176 -16.51 -3.20 15.41
N GLY A 177 -16.20 -4.10 16.34
CA GLY A 177 -16.96 -5.33 16.58
C GLY A 177 -16.57 -6.47 15.63
N GLU A 178 -16.89 -7.70 16.04
CA GLU A 178 -16.45 -8.93 15.36
C GLU A 178 -16.98 -9.05 13.92
N GLU A 179 -18.24 -8.69 13.70
CA GLU A 179 -18.87 -8.77 12.38
C GLU A 179 -18.18 -7.84 11.36
N ILE A 180 -17.87 -6.59 11.76
CA ILE A 180 -17.19 -5.62 10.89
C ILE A 180 -15.73 -6.05 10.69
N ALA A 181 -15.04 -6.51 11.72
CA ALA A 181 -13.67 -7.03 11.62
C ALA A 181 -13.60 -8.20 10.64
N HIS A 182 -14.55 -9.12 10.68
CA HIS A 182 -14.66 -10.25 9.73
C HIS A 182 -14.88 -9.75 8.28
N ARG A 183 -15.76 -8.75 8.09
CA ARG A 183 -15.98 -8.16 6.76
C ARG A 183 -14.73 -7.45 6.22
N ILE A 184 -13.98 -6.74 7.07
CA ILE A 184 -12.69 -6.12 6.72
C ILE A 184 -11.70 -7.21 6.28
N ALA A 185 -11.53 -8.26 7.08
CA ALA A 185 -10.65 -9.38 6.79
C ALA A 185 -11.04 -10.09 5.48
N THR A 186 -12.34 -10.27 5.22
CA THR A 186 -12.86 -10.84 3.97
C THR A 186 -12.50 -9.99 2.76
N ALA A 187 -12.60 -8.65 2.87
CA ALA A 187 -12.23 -7.74 1.79
C ALA A 187 -10.74 -7.81 1.42
N HIS A 188 -9.88 -8.18 2.36
CA HIS A 188 -8.45 -8.36 2.13
C HIS A 188 -8.10 -9.63 1.34
N LEU A 189 -9.02 -10.59 1.23
CA LEU A 189 -8.78 -11.86 0.54
C LEU A 189 -8.80 -11.75 -0.99
N THR A 190 -9.28 -10.66 -1.56
CA THR A 190 -9.42 -10.46 -3.00
C THR A 190 -8.48 -9.37 -3.52
N GLU A 191 -8.10 -9.47 -4.78
CA GLU A 191 -7.38 -8.38 -5.44
C GLU A 191 -8.33 -7.20 -5.65
N PRO A 192 -7.95 -5.98 -5.22
CA PRO A 192 -8.81 -4.81 -5.37
C PRO A 192 -8.89 -4.35 -6.82
N PRO A 193 -10.01 -3.74 -7.24
CA PRO A 193 -10.10 -3.06 -8.50
C PRO A 193 -9.09 -1.89 -8.60
N LEU A 194 -8.87 -1.40 -9.81
CA LEU A 194 -8.06 -0.23 -10.08
C LEU A 194 -8.95 1.02 -10.08
N ASP A 195 -8.67 1.95 -9.17
CA ASP A 195 -9.35 3.22 -9.10
C ASP A 195 -8.50 4.34 -9.69
N LEU A 196 -9.15 5.23 -10.41
CA LEU A 196 -8.56 6.36 -11.10
C LEU A 196 -9.31 7.64 -10.71
N THR A 197 -8.57 8.73 -10.62
CA THR A 197 -9.17 10.07 -10.46
C THR A 197 -8.99 10.84 -11.75
N ALA A 198 -10.08 11.38 -12.28
CA ALA A 198 -10.08 12.26 -13.46
C ALA A 198 -9.48 13.62 -13.07
N ARG A 199 -8.64 14.19 -13.96
CA ARG A 199 -8.09 15.53 -13.79
C ARG A 199 -9.21 16.58 -13.79
N ASP A 200 -10.13 16.46 -14.76
CA ASP A 200 -11.34 17.26 -14.84
C ASP A 200 -12.54 16.43 -14.38
N PRO A 201 -13.24 16.83 -13.32
CA PRO A 201 -14.44 16.14 -12.89
C PRO A 201 -15.55 16.04 -13.93
N ASP A 202 -15.64 16.97 -14.85
CA ASP A 202 -16.69 16.99 -15.90
C ASP A 202 -16.40 15.96 -16.99
N ASP A 203 -15.17 15.45 -17.09
CA ASP A 203 -14.74 14.46 -18.09
C ASP A 203 -14.93 13.00 -17.66
N ARG A 204 -15.47 12.75 -16.46
CA ARG A 204 -15.57 11.41 -15.85
C ARG A 204 -16.31 10.40 -16.72
N GLU A 205 -17.46 10.79 -17.27
CA GLU A 205 -18.30 9.88 -18.08
C GLU A 205 -17.60 9.47 -19.39
N ARG A 206 -16.91 10.41 -20.02
CA ARG A 206 -16.11 10.14 -21.23
C ARG A 206 -14.95 9.19 -20.89
N LEU A 207 -14.22 9.50 -19.83
CA LEU A 207 -13.09 8.67 -19.38
C LEU A 207 -13.56 7.29 -18.90
N ALA A 208 -14.70 7.19 -18.23
CA ALA A 208 -15.28 5.91 -17.85
C ALA A 208 -15.53 5.01 -19.05
N THR A 209 -16.14 5.56 -20.11
CA THR A 209 -16.35 4.83 -21.36
C THR A 209 -15.02 4.42 -22.01
N LEU A 210 -14.06 5.36 -22.10
CA LEU A 210 -12.77 5.14 -22.74
C LEU A 210 -11.92 4.06 -22.03
N LEU A 211 -11.99 4.04 -20.70
CA LEU A 211 -11.17 3.18 -19.84
C LEU A 211 -11.88 1.89 -19.41
N GLU A 212 -13.09 1.63 -19.92
CA GLU A 212 -13.93 0.51 -19.50
C GLU A 212 -14.10 0.51 -17.97
N ALA A 213 -14.41 1.67 -17.42
CA ALA A 213 -14.53 1.92 -15.98
C ALA A 213 -15.97 2.28 -15.61
N GLU A 214 -16.32 2.10 -14.35
CA GLU A 214 -17.55 2.56 -13.71
C GLU A 214 -17.28 3.87 -12.95
N VAL A 215 -18.19 4.84 -13.00
CA VAL A 215 -18.11 6.03 -12.15
C VAL A 215 -18.73 5.71 -10.80
N LEU A 216 -17.93 5.72 -9.74
CA LEU A 216 -18.41 5.52 -8.38
C LEU A 216 -19.13 6.76 -7.86
N ALA A 217 -20.04 6.59 -6.90
CA ALA A 217 -20.69 7.70 -6.20
C ALA A 217 -19.69 8.70 -5.59
N THR A 218 -18.51 8.24 -5.18
CA THR A 218 -17.39 9.07 -4.73
C THR A 218 -16.75 9.91 -5.84
N GLY A 219 -17.12 9.70 -7.10
CA GLY A 219 -16.56 10.39 -8.27
C GLY A 219 -15.26 9.79 -8.81
N SER A 220 -14.75 8.71 -8.23
CA SER A 220 -13.63 7.96 -8.78
C SER A 220 -14.09 7.06 -9.93
N LEU A 221 -13.19 6.77 -10.87
CA LEU A 221 -13.40 5.80 -11.94
C LEU A 221 -12.85 4.46 -11.48
N ARG A 222 -13.65 3.40 -11.58
CA ARG A 222 -13.26 2.05 -11.14
C ARG A 222 -13.29 1.08 -12.30
N ARG A 223 -12.19 0.35 -12.48
CA ARG A 223 -12.10 -0.71 -13.49
C ARG A 223 -11.60 -2.02 -12.91
N ALA A 224 -11.82 -3.11 -13.62
CA ALA A 224 -11.24 -4.41 -13.26
C ALA A 224 -9.71 -4.32 -13.15
N PRO A 225 -9.08 -5.09 -12.23
CA PRO A 225 -7.63 -5.14 -12.12
C PRO A 225 -7.02 -5.80 -13.37
N GLY A 226 -5.78 -5.44 -13.67
CA GLY A 226 -4.99 -6.05 -14.76
C GLY A 226 -4.53 -5.08 -15.82
N GLY A 227 -3.58 -5.54 -16.64
CA GLY A 227 -2.88 -4.73 -17.64
C GLY A 227 -1.80 -3.83 -17.04
N ALA A 228 -0.96 -3.26 -17.91
CA ALA A 228 -0.02 -2.23 -17.48
C ALA A 228 -0.74 -0.87 -17.47
N ILE A 229 -0.57 -0.12 -16.40
CA ILE A 229 -1.24 1.19 -16.23
C ILE A 229 -0.81 2.17 -17.35
N SER A 230 0.46 2.09 -17.75
CA SER A 230 1.00 2.92 -18.84
C SER A 230 0.41 2.62 -20.23
N ASP A 231 -0.24 1.47 -20.40
CA ASP A 231 -0.85 1.08 -21.67
C ASP A 231 -2.32 1.52 -21.78
N LEU A 232 -2.86 2.08 -20.69
CA LEU A 232 -4.23 2.58 -20.67
C LEU A 232 -4.33 3.88 -21.47
N ALA A 233 -5.46 4.06 -22.15
CA ALA A 233 -5.73 5.23 -22.97
C ALA A 233 -5.54 6.53 -22.16
N GLU A 234 -4.94 7.54 -22.79
CA GLU A 234 -4.69 8.87 -22.23
C GLU A 234 -3.81 8.88 -20.95
N TYR A 235 -3.04 7.82 -20.69
CA TYR A 235 -2.09 7.81 -19.58
C TYR A 235 -1.05 8.93 -19.73
N ASP A 236 -0.42 9.03 -20.90
CA ASP A 236 0.62 10.04 -21.18
C ASP A 236 0.04 11.46 -21.29
N ASP A 237 -1.24 11.60 -21.67
CA ASP A 237 -1.96 12.89 -21.72
C ASP A 237 -2.30 13.41 -20.31
N GLY A 238 -2.18 12.55 -19.30
CA GLY A 238 -2.38 12.91 -17.89
C GLY A 238 -3.79 13.38 -17.56
N THR A 239 -4.79 12.92 -18.30
CA THR A 239 -6.21 13.26 -18.04
C THR A 239 -6.74 12.58 -16.78
N TRP A 240 -5.99 11.62 -16.25
CA TRP A 240 -6.29 10.88 -15.03
C TRP A 240 -5.00 10.37 -14.35
N TRP A 241 -5.14 9.94 -13.08
CA TRP A 241 -4.08 9.23 -12.33
C TRP A 241 -4.67 8.15 -11.45
N VAL A 242 -3.81 7.20 -11.04
CA VAL A 242 -4.19 6.13 -10.11
C VAL A 242 -4.34 6.70 -8.70
N GLN A 243 -5.53 6.51 -8.12
CA GLN A 243 -5.83 6.88 -6.73
C GLN A 243 -7.04 6.09 -6.27
N ASP A 244 -6.91 5.38 -5.14
CA ASP A 244 -8.06 4.68 -4.53
C ASP A 244 -9.19 5.64 -4.16
N ALA A 245 -10.43 5.18 -4.32
CA ALA A 245 -11.60 5.98 -3.99
C ALA A 245 -11.60 6.48 -2.54
N GLY A 246 -11.13 5.65 -1.58
CA GLY A 246 -10.96 6.05 -0.19
C GLY A 246 -9.87 7.11 -0.02
N ALA A 247 -8.76 7.00 -0.76
CA ALA A 247 -7.67 7.97 -0.71
C ALA A 247 -8.03 9.34 -1.30
N ALA A 248 -9.04 9.40 -2.16
CA ALA A 248 -9.53 10.65 -2.74
C ALA A 248 -10.47 11.44 -1.81
N LEU A 249 -11.08 10.81 -0.82
CA LEU A 249 -12.07 11.44 0.05
C LEU A 249 -11.51 12.56 0.96
N PRO A 250 -10.33 12.45 1.57
CA PRO A 250 -9.82 13.50 2.47
C PRO A 250 -9.69 14.88 1.83
N VAL A 251 -9.32 14.96 0.55
CA VAL A 251 -9.21 16.26 -0.16
C VAL A 251 -10.54 16.99 -0.24
N ARG A 252 -11.65 16.24 -0.39
CA ARG A 252 -13.00 16.84 -0.48
C ARG A 252 -13.40 17.58 0.79
N LEU A 253 -12.82 17.21 1.93
CA LEU A 253 -13.12 17.85 3.22
C LEU A 253 -12.59 19.29 3.33
N LEU A 254 -11.67 19.71 2.42
CA LEU A 254 -11.25 21.11 2.31
C LEU A 254 -12.29 22.00 1.59
N GLY A 255 -13.33 21.40 1.00
CA GLY A 255 -14.36 22.11 0.24
C GLY A 255 -13.83 22.70 -1.07
N ASP A 256 -14.35 23.86 -1.47
CA ASP A 256 -13.85 24.57 -2.65
C ASP A 256 -12.44 25.14 -2.37
N VAL A 257 -11.47 24.67 -3.17
CA VAL A 257 -10.05 25.04 -3.02
C VAL A 257 -9.58 26.01 -4.10
N ARG A 258 -10.44 26.36 -5.06
CA ARG A 258 -10.09 27.20 -6.22
C ARG A 258 -9.56 28.57 -5.76
N GLY A 259 -8.36 28.90 -6.24
CA GLY A 259 -7.68 30.15 -5.93
C GLY A 259 -7.17 30.27 -4.49
N LYS A 260 -7.33 29.22 -3.65
CA LYS A 260 -6.83 29.20 -2.28
C LYS A 260 -5.40 28.69 -2.21
N ARG A 261 -4.64 29.18 -1.24
CA ARG A 261 -3.33 28.66 -0.87
C ARG A 261 -3.51 27.45 0.02
N ILE A 262 -3.15 26.26 -0.49
CA ILE A 262 -3.29 24.98 0.22
C ILE A 262 -1.92 24.36 0.46
N LEU A 263 -1.68 23.96 1.70
CA LEU A 263 -0.52 23.17 2.08
C LEU A 263 -0.91 21.68 2.08
N ASP A 264 -0.12 20.85 1.39
CA ASP A 264 -0.19 19.39 1.43
C ASP A 264 1.07 18.88 2.16
N LEU A 265 0.91 18.45 3.42
CA LEU A 265 1.99 17.91 4.26
C LEU A 265 2.05 16.39 4.13
N CYS A 266 3.28 15.87 3.99
CA CYS A 266 3.57 14.46 3.70
C CYS A 266 3.01 14.05 2.32
N ALA A 267 3.16 14.95 1.35
CA ALA A 267 2.43 14.97 0.08
C ALA A 267 2.69 13.78 -0.86
N ALA A 268 3.89 13.19 -0.82
CA ALA A 268 4.29 12.17 -1.79
C ALA A 268 3.62 10.80 -1.51
N PRO A 269 3.17 10.09 -2.55
CA PRO A 269 3.53 10.17 -3.97
C PRO A 269 2.70 11.17 -4.81
N GLY A 270 1.72 11.90 -4.24
CA GLY A 270 1.14 13.06 -4.88
C GLY A 270 -0.31 12.95 -5.35
N GLY A 271 -1.01 11.84 -5.11
CA GLY A 271 -2.41 11.69 -5.55
C GLY A 271 -3.33 12.81 -5.03
N LYS A 272 -3.15 13.22 -3.76
CA LYS A 272 -3.89 14.30 -3.13
C LYS A 272 -3.43 15.68 -3.63
N THR A 273 -2.11 15.88 -3.83
CA THR A 273 -1.55 17.09 -4.45
C THR A 273 -2.13 17.33 -5.85
N LEU A 274 -2.17 16.27 -6.70
CA LEU A 274 -2.76 16.33 -8.03
C LEU A 274 -4.25 16.72 -7.97
N GLN A 275 -4.99 16.17 -7.02
CA GLN A 275 -6.40 16.46 -6.82
C GLN A 275 -6.63 17.91 -6.38
N LEU A 276 -5.79 18.44 -5.49
CA LEU A 276 -5.83 19.85 -5.07
C LEU A 276 -5.49 20.80 -6.22
N ALA A 277 -4.40 20.51 -6.95
CA ALA A 277 -3.98 21.31 -8.09
C ALA A 277 -5.03 21.26 -9.24
N GLY A 278 -5.58 20.09 -9.53
CA GLY A 278 -6.69 19.93 -10.49
C GLY A 278 -7.94 20.69 -10.08
N GLY A 279 -8.20 20.84 -8.78
CA GLY A 279 -9.26 21.68 -8.21
C GLY A 279 -8.98 23.19 -8.28
N GLY A 280 -7.82 23.59 -8.81
CA GLY A 280 -7.45 25.01 -8.99
C GLY A 280 -6.84 25.66 -7.75
N ALA A 281 -6.33 24.89 -6.79
CA ALA A 281 -5.60 25.41 -5.63
C ALA A 281 -4.18 25.85 -6.04
N MET A 282 -3.64 26.83 -5.31
CA MET A 282 -2.21 27.15 -5.25
C MET A 282 -1.58 26.23 -4.20
N VAL A 283 -1.00 25.11 -4.65
CA VAL A 283 -0.52 24.06 -3.74
C VAL A 283 0.97 24.23 -3.43
N THR A 284 1.32 24.19 -2.14
CA THR A 284 2.67 23.92 -1.64
C THR A 284 2.66 22.50 -1.08
N ALA A 285 3.43 21.59 -1.70
CA ALA A 285 3.53 20.19 -1.33
C ALA A 285 4.86 19.91 -0.64
N VAL A 286 4.80 19.45 0.61
CA VAL A 286 5.96 19.20 1.47
C VAL A 286 6.10 17.72 1.76
N ASP A 287 7.28 17.13 1.50
CA ASP A 287 7.64 15.78 1.91
C ASP A 287 9.12 15.73 2.28
N GLN A 288 9.48 14.92 3.28
CA GLN A 288 10.89 14.80 3.70
C GLN A 288 11.75 14.04 2.69
N SER A 289 11.16 13.26 1.77
CA SER A 289 11.86 12.44 0.79
C SER A 289 11.95 13.15 -0.56
N ALA A 290 13.14 13.65 -0.91
CA ALA A 290 13.40 14.22 -2.23
C ALA A 290 13.15 13.22 -3.37
N GLU A 291 13.42 11.92 -3.16
CA GLU A 291 13.14 10.87 -4.15
C GLU A 291 11.63 10.75 -4.41
N ARG A 292 10.82 10.74 -3.35
CA ARG A 292 9.36 10.66 -3.47
C ARG A 292 8.80 11.93 -4.13
N LEU A 293 9.34 13.12 -3.80
CA LEU A 293 8.98 14.36 -4.47
C LEU A 293 9.33 14.35 -5.96
N GLY A 294 10.42 13.70 -6.36
CA GLY A 294 10.74 13.49 -7.78
C GLY A 294 9.66 12.72 -8.53
N ARG A 295 9.03 11.72 -7.89
CA ARG A 295 7.87 11.01 -8.47
C ARG A 295 6.64 11.90 -8.55
N LEU A 296 6.39 12.70 -7.52
CA LEU A 296 5.30 13.69 -7.53
C LEU A 296 5.51 14.72 -8.66
N ALA A 297 6.72 15.24 -8.83
CA ALA A 297 7.06 16.17 -9.92
C ALA A 297 6.76 15.55 -11.30
N SER A 298 7.14 14.28 -11.49
CA SER A 298 6.86 13.57 -12.74
C SER A 298 5.35 13.40 -12.98
N ASN A 299 4.57 13.11 -11.94
CA ASN A 299 3.12 12.98 -12.03
C ASN A 299 2.43 14.32 -12.33
N LEU A 300 2.85 15.41 -11.68
CA LEU A 300 2.36 16.76 -11.96
C LEU A 300 2.64 17.15 -13.42
N ASN A 301 3.85 16.91 -13.89
CA ASN A 301 4.27 17.24 -15.26
C ASN A 301 3.42 16.45 -16.28
N ARG A 302 3.23 15.14 -16.06
CA ARG A 302 2.38 14.30 -16.90
C ARG A 302 0.93 14.77 -16.93
N ALA A 303 0.40 15.20 -15.78
CA ALA A 303 -0.98 15.71 -15.68
C ALA A 303 -1.15 17.17 -16.15
N GLY A 304 -0.07 17.86 -16.56
CA GLY A 304 -0.12 19.29 -16.90
C GLY A 304 -0.55 20.18 -15.73
N LEU A 305 -0.24 19.75 -14.50
CA LEU A 305 -0.55 20.45 -13.24
C LEU A 305 0.72 20.99 -12.60
N SER A 306 0.59 21.97 -11.71
CA SER A 306 1.71 22.57 -11.01
C SER A 306 1.46 22.67 -9.51
N ALA A 307 2.54 22.51 -8.73
CA ALA A 307 2.59 22.76 -7.30
C ALA A 307 4.03 23.19 -6.94
N GLU A 308 4.17 23.97 -5.88
CA GLU A 308 5.46 24.22 -5.27
C GLU A 308 5.88 22.97 -4.48
N LEU A 309 7.07 22.41 -4.79
CA LEU A 309 7.58 21.21 -4.14
C LEU A 309 8.71 21.57 -3.18
N VAL A 310 8.55 21.21 -1.90
CA VAL A 310 9.51 21.52 -0.84
C VAL A 310 9.96 20.24 -0.15
N SER A 311 11.28 19.95 -0.22
CA SER A 311 11.84 18.84 0.56
C SER A 311 12.20 19.34 1.95
N ALA A 312 11.36 19.00 2.93
CA ALA A 312 11.52 19.43 4.32
C ALA A 312 10.87 18.47 5.31
N ASP A 313 11.29 18.56 6.57
CA ASP A 313 10.59 17.89 7.67
C ASP A 313 9.30 18.65 8.00
N GLY A 314 8.15 18.01 7.81
CA GLY A 314 6.84 18.59 8.07
C GLY A 314 6.63 19.07 9.51
N ARG A 315 7.40 18.54 10.48
CA ARG A 315 7.33 18.96 11.90
C ARG A 315 7.90 20.37 12.13
N SER A 316 8.83 20.79 11.28
CA SER A 316 9.56 22.06 11.43
C SER A 316 9.44 22.95 10.20
N PHE A 317 8.71 22.53 9.17
CA PHE A 317 8.45 23.37 8.00
C PHE A 317 7.79 24.69 8.42
N ASP A 318 8.29 25.80 7.90
CA ASP A 318 7.84 27.16 8.21
C ASP A 318 7.49 27.92 6.95
N ALA A 319 6.34 28.59 6.99
CA ALA A 319 5.82 29.42 5.92
C ALA A 319 4.73 30.35 6.46
N ALA A 320 4.31 31.33 5.66
CA ALA A 320 3.12 32.12 5.94
C ALA A 320 1.88 31.21 5.96
N PRO A 321 0.92 31.39 6.89
CA PRO A 321 -0.25 30.54 7.03
C PRO A 321 -1.07 30.38 5.76
N PHE A 322 -1.70 29.21 5.59
CA PHE A 322 -2.47 28.79 4.42
C PHE A 322 -3.98 28.90 4.67
N ASP A 323 -4.76 29.01 3.61
CA ASP A 323 -6.24 28.96 3.67
C ASP A 323 -6.75 27.60 4.10
N GLY A 324 -6.02 26.55 3.70
CA GLY A 324 -6.27 25.17 4.10
C GLY A 324 -4.99 24.37 4.19
N VAL A 325 -4.97 23.43 5.11
CA VAL A 325 -3.87 22.47 5.29
C VAL A 325 -4.43 21.08 5.23
N LEU A 326 -3.84 20.23 4.37
CA LEU A 326 -4.04 18.79 4.36
C LEU A 326 -2.81 18.13 4.96
N LEU A 327 -2.99 17.40 6.05
CA LEU A 327 -1.95 16.54 6.62
C LEU A 327 -2.33 15.08 6.35
N ASP A 328 -1.68 14.45 5.35
CA ASP A 328 -1.76 13.00 5.12
C ASP A 328 -0.67 12.32 5.95
N ALA A 329 -0.96 12.12 7.24
CA ALA A 329 0.07 11.77 8.20
C ALA A 329 0.65 10.37 7.97
N PRO A 330 1.98 10.17 8.14
CA PRO A 330 2.58 8.86 8.10
C PRO A 330 1.96 7.98 9.19
N CYS A 331 1.52 6.77 8.81
CA CYS A 331 0.78 5.86 9.68
C CYS A 331 1.15 4.40 9.41
N SER A 332 0.55 3.47 10.16
CA SER A 332 0.72 2.03 9.96
C SER A 332 0.19 1.54 8.60
N ALA A 333 -0.64 2.32 7.92
CA ALA A 333 -1.25 2.05 6.62
C ALA A 333 -2.15 0.79 6.59
N THR A 334 -2.66 0.34 7.73
CA THR A 334 -3.49 -0.88 7.85
C THR A 334 -4.81 -0.82 7.05
N GLY A 335 -5.25 0.37 6.66
CA GLY A 335 -6.40 0.55 5.78
C GLY A 335 -6.15 0.18 4.31
N THR A 336 -4.88 0.02 3.90
CA THR A 336 -4.49 -0.26 2.51
C THR A 336 -4.03 -1.71 2.30
N ILE A 337 -4.22 -2.61 3.26
CA ILE A 337 -3.78 -4.02 3.21
C ILE A 337 -4.30 -4.72 1.95
N ARG A 338 -5.50 -4.40 1.46
CA ARG A 338 -6.04 -4.99 0.25
C ARG A 338 -5.17 -4.71 -1.00
N ARG A 339 -4.45 -3.57 -1.05
CA ARG A 339 -3.49 -3.20 -2.11
C ARG A 339 -2.07 -3.60 -1.76
N HIS A 340 -1.74 -3.56 -0.48
CA HIS A 340 -0.42 -3.80 0.10
C HIS A 340 -0.50 -4.91 1.15
N PRO A 341 -0.69 -6.19 0.72
CA PRO A 341 -0.90 -7.30 1.66
C PRO A 341 0.31 -7.62 2.54
N ASP A 342 1.50 -7.09 2.21
CA ASP A 342 2.70 -7.13 3.01
C ASP A 342 2.52 -6.41 4.37
N ILE A 343 1.73 -5.35 4.42
CA ILE A 343 1.47 -4.56 5.63
C ILE A 343 0.95 -5.44 6.78
N ALA A 344 0.07 -6.39 6.48
CA ALA A 344 -0.47 -7.30 7.49
C ALA A 344 0.63 -8.09 8.23
N TRP A 345 1.74 -8.37 7.57
CA TRP A 345 2.81 -9.24 8.05
C TRP A 345 4.08 -8.51 8.46
N THR A 346 4.24 -7.25 8.04
CA THR A 346 5.42 -6.43 8.30
C THR A 346 5.20 -5.38 9.39
N LYS A 347 3.95 -5.08 9.73
CA LYS A 347 3.58 -4.13 10.78
C LYS A 347 3.17 -4.83 12.06
N THR A 348 3.34 -4.12 13.17
CA THR A 348 3.00 -4.56 14.52
C THR A 348 2.33 -3.41 15.28
N ILE A 349 1.78 -3.71 16.47
CA ILE A 349 1.25 -2.67 17.36
C ILE A 349 2.32 -1.67 17.82
N ASP A 350 3.58 -2.11 17.91
CA ASP A 350 4.69 -1.23 18.28
C ASP A 350 4.96 -0.17 17.18
N ASP A 351 4.68 -0.49 15.90
CA ASP A 351 4.76 0.50 14.83
C ASP A 351 3.73 1.60 14.99
N VAL A 352 2.50 1.27 15.42
CA VAL A 352 1.43 2.23 15.73
C VAL A 352 1.88 3.15 16.86
N THR A 353 2.33 2.57 17.98
CA THR A 353 2.80 3.32 19.15
C THR A 353 3.97 4.25 18.82
N ARG A 354 4.89 3.81 17.95
CA ARG A 354 6.07 4.62 17.55
C ARG A 354 5.69 5.82 16.66
N LEU A 355 4.60 5.71 15.89
CA LEU A 355 4.16 6.78 15.00
C LEU A 355 3.34 7.86 15.72
N ASP A 356 2.74 7.55 16.86
CA ASP A 356 1.91 8.46 17.65
C ASP A 356 2.57 9.84 17.91
N PRO A 357 3.79 9.96 18.49
CA PRO A 357 4.40 11.26 18.74
C PRO A 357 4.78 12.00 17.45
N LEU A 358 5.06 11.30 16.35
CA LEU A 358 5.31 11.91 15.05
C LEU A 358 4.04 12.55 14.49
N GLN A 359 2.92 11.85 14.55
CA GLN A 359 1.62 12.34 14.10
C GLN A 359 1.18 13.57 14.90
N ALA A 360 1.32 13.55 16.23
CA ALA A 360 1.02 14.68 17.11
C ALA A 360 1.87 15.91 16.76
N ALA A 361 3.19 15.73 16.55
CA ALA A 361 4.08 16.82 16.19
C ALA A 361 3.77 17.43 14.81
N LEU A 362 3.44 16.59 13.82
CA LEU A 362 3.00 17.03 12.49
C LEU A 362 1.68 17.79 12.56
N LEU A 363 0.71 17.30 13.34
CA LEU A 363 -0.60 17.94 13.52
C LEU A 363 -0.47 19.30 14.20
N THR A 364 0.39 19.43 15.22
CA THR A 364 0.71 20.70 15.87
C THR A 364 1.30 21.72 14.88
N ASN A 365 2.24 21.30 14.01
CA ASN A 365 2.79 22.22 13.02
C ASN A 365 1.77 22.56 11.92
N ALA A 366 0.95 21.61 11.48
CA ALA A 366 -0.15 21.83 10.54
C ALA A 366 -1.16 22.87 11.07
N ALA A 367 -1.47 22.80 12.36
CA ALA A 367 -2.34 23.77 13.04
C ALA A 367 -1.73 25.19 13.02
N ARG A 368 -0.44 25.33 13.32
CA ARG A 368 0.28 26.62 13.27
C ARG A 368 0.23 27.23 11.87
N LEU A 369 0.34 26.41 10.84
CA LEU A 369 0.35 26.82 9.44
C LEU A 369 -1.07 27.04 8.85
N THR A 370 -2.11 26.72 9.58
CA THR A 370 -3.50 27.03 9.20
C THR A 370 -3.83 28.46 9.67
N ARG A 371 -4.27 29.36 8.78
CA ARG A 371 -4.65 30.73 9.18
C ARG A 371 -5.89 30.75 10.06
N PRO A 372 -6.13 31.82 10.85
CA PRO A 372 -7.43 32.04 11.47
C PRO A 372 -8.56 32.00 10.43
N GLY A 373 -9.65 31.30 10.72
CA GLY A 373 -10.75 31.04 9.78
C GLY A 373 -10.40 30.02 8.67
N GLY A 374 -9.23 29.40 8.72
CA GLY A 374 -8.79 28.35 7.76
C GLY A 374 -9.25 26.95 8.16
N THR A 375 -9.10 26.01 7.25
CA THR A 375 -9.48 24.60 7.42
C THR A 375 -8.23 23.72 7.52
N LEU A 376 -8.18 22.86 8.54
CA LEU A 376 -7.18 21.80 8.68
C LEU A 376 -7.87 20.45 8.48
N VAL A 377 -7.36 19.64 7.56
CA VAL A 377 -7.78 18.25 7.39
C VAL A 377 -6.62 17.34 7.79
N TYR A 378 -6.85 16.55 8.84
CA TYR A 378 -5.96 15.47 9.22
C TYR A 378 -6.45 14.17 8.57
N ALA A 379 -5.58 13.40 7.95
CA ALA A 379 -5.91 12.14 7.33
C ALA A 379 -4.86 11.06 7.59
N VAL A 380 -5.30 9.80 7.72
CA VAL A 380 -4.44 8.60 7.79
C VAL A 380 -5.11 7.45 7.04
N CYS A 381 -4.31 6.66 6.34
CA CYS A 381 -4.76 5.41 5.72
C CYS A 381 -4.67 4.23 6.71
N SER A 382 -5.10 4.42 7.94
CA SER A 382 -5.06 3.44 9.03
C SER A 382 -6.44 3.10 9.54
N LEU A 383 -6.63 1.84 9.93
CA LEU A 383 -7.83 1.37 10.62
C LEU A 383 -7.70 1.46 12.16
N GLN A 384 -6.52 1.86 12.65
CA GLN A 384 -6.25 1.92 14.08
C GLN A 384 -6.81 3.21 14.68
N PRO A 385 -7.67 3.14 15.72
CA PRO A 385 -8.24 4.32 16.38
C PRO A 385 -7.18 5.26 16.96
N GLU A 386 -6.05 4.71 17.40
CA GLU A 386 -4.93 5.44 17.99
C GLU A 386 -4.31 6.44 16.99
N GLU A 387 -4.27 6.09 15.71
CA GLU A 387 -3.73 6.94 14.65
C GLU A 387 -4.78 7.89 14.06
N GLY A 388 -6.04 7.71 14.40
CA GLY A 388 -7.18 8.48 13.89
C GLY A 388 -7.87 9.33 14.96
N ALA A 389 -9.01 8.85 15.46
CA ALA A 389 -9.87 9.60 16.37
C ALA A 389 -9.15 10.03 17.66
N ALA A 390 -8.30 9.16 18.24
CA ALA A 390 -7.57 9.46 19.45
C ALA A 390 -6.58 10.63 19.27
N GLN A 391 -5.91 10.73 18.11
CA GLN A 391 -5.05 11.89 17.80
C GLN A 391 -5.84 13.18 17.76
N ILE A 392 -7.02 13.17 17.14
CA ILE A 392 -7.86 14.36 17.02
C ILE A 392 -8.47 14.76 18.37
N ASP A 393 -8.88 13.78 19.18
CA ASP A 393 -9.42 14.06 20.53
C ASP A 393 -8.35 14.68 21.43
N ALA A 394 -7.13 14.14 21.41
CA ALA A 394 -5.99 14.69 22.14
C ALA A 394 -5.61 16.10 21.64
N PHE A 395 -5.60 16.30 20.33
CA PHE A 395 -5.31 17.60 19.72
C PHE A 395 -6.32 18.67 20.12
N LEU A 396 -7.61 18.38 20.01
CA LEU A 396 -8.68 19.32 20.38
C LEU A 396 -8.72 19.62 21.89
N GLY A 397 -8.27 18.68 22.73
CA GLY A 397 -8.10 18.90 24.17
C GLY A 397 -6.97 19.88 24.51
N ALA A 398 -6.05 20.16 23.57
CA ALA A 398 -4.90 21.05 23.75
C ALA A 398 -4.99 22.34 22.92
N HIS A 399 -5.96 22.46 22.00
CA HIS A 399 -6.06 23.54 21.01
C HIS A 399 -7.49 24.09 20.94
N ASP A 400 -7.86 24.92 21.90
CA ASP A 400 -9.20 25.53 22.02
C ASP A 400 -9.59 26.41 20.81
N GLU A 401 -8.60 26.86 20.03
CA GLU A 401 -8.80 27.63 18.80
C GLU A 401 -9.28 26.78 17.62
N PHE A 402 -9.33 25.46 17.74
CA PHE A 402 -9.86 24.56 16.73
C PHE A 402 -11.14 23.87 17.18
N ALA A 403 -12.05 23.67 16.23
CA ALA A 403 -13.26 22.88 16.43
C ALA A 403 -13.47 21.88 15.31
N ARG A 404 -14.07 20.72 15.61
CA ARG A 404 -14.53 19.77 14.59
C ARG A 404 -15.59 20.41 13.72
N ALA A 405 -15.44 20.31 12.40
CA ALA A 405 -16.48 20.64 11.44
C ALA A 405 -17.04 19.32 10.88
N PRO A 406 -18.25 18.91 11.29
CA PRO A 406 -18.79 17.61 10.92
C PRO A 406 -18.81 17.39 9.41
N VAL A 407 -18.38 16.20 9.01
CA VAL A 407 -18.44 15.71 7.62
C VAL A 407 -19.86 15.19 7.36
N THR A 408 -20.37 15.42 6.17
CA THR A 408 -21.69 14.96 5.74
C THR A 408 -21.57 13.89 4.65
N ALA A 409 -22.63 13.13 4.41
CA ALA A 409 -22.68 12.18 3.29
C ALA A 409 -22.40 12.87 1.94
N THR A 410 -22.85 14.12 1.76
CA THR A 410 -22.62 14.90 0.53
C THR A 410 -21.13 15.18 0.32
N ASP A 411 -20.38 15.49 1.38
CA ASP A 411 -18.93 15.66 1.30
C ASP A 411 -18.26 14.39 0.78
N LEU A 412 -18.85 13.23 1.05
CA LEU A 412 -18.31 11.90 0.71
C LEU A 412 -18.93 11.29 -0.56
N GLY A 413 -19.63 12.08 -1.39
CA GLY A 413 -20.28 11.60 -2.60
C GLY A 413 -21.46 10.66 -2.32
N GLY A 414 -22.17 10.84 -1.22
CA GLY A 414 -23.32 10.02 -0.84
C GLY A 414 -22.99 8.82 0.05
N LEU A 415 -21.72 8.58 0.38
CA LEU A 415 -21.27 7.44 1.20
C LEU A 415 -21.56 7.74 2.70
N ALA A 416 -22.83 7.66 3.09
CA ALA A 416 -23.27 8.00 4.45
C ALA A 416 -22.67 7.07 5.52
N GLU A 417 -22.43 5.81 5.19
CA GLU A 417 -21.83 4.82 6.10
C GLU A 417 -20.37 5.14 6.49
N ALA A 418 -19.70 6.02 5.73
CA ALA A 418 -18.35 6.47 6.04
C ALA A 418 -18.31 7.71 6.95
N VAL A 419 -19.47 8.25 7.37
CA VAL A 419 -19.54 9.31 8.39
C VAL A 419 -19.57 8.66 9.77
N SER A 420 -18.56 8.93 10.58
CA SER A 420 -18.48 8.41 11.96
C SER A 420 -19.47 9.12 12.89
N PRO A 421 -19.80 8.54 14.06
CA PRO A 421 -20.63 9.22 15.06
C PRO A 421 -20.08 10.57 15.53
N ALA A 422 -18.76 10.78 15.48
CA ALA A 422 -18.12 12.05 15.81
C ALA A 422 -18.17 13.08 14.66
N GLY A 423 -18.71 12.70 13.49
CA GLY A 423 -18.75 13.55 12.30
C GLY A 423 -17.45 13.57 11.52
N ASP A 424 -16.59 12.57 11.65
CA ASP A 424 -15.37 12.40 10.86
C ASP A 424 -15.58 11.40 9.72
N LEU A 425 -14.72 11.43 8.71
CA LEU A 425 -14.63 10.36 7.72
C LEU A 425 -14.01 9.10 8.35
N ARG A 426 -14.67 7.96 8.20
CA ARG A 426 -14.11 6.63 8.47
C ARG A 426 -14.56 5.68 7.38
N SER A 427 -13.73 5.51 6.34
CA SER A 427 -13.96 4.44 5.37
C SER A 427 -13.35 3.12 5.83
N LEU A 428 -13.98 2.01 5.44
CA LEU A 428 -13.53 0.66 5.77
C LEU A 428 -13.43 -0.19 4.50
N PRO A 429 -12.48 -1.14 4.41
CA PRO A 429 -12.32 -2.03 3.25
C PRO A 429 -13.58 -2.80 2.86
N SER A 430 -14.49 -3.02 3.79
CA SER A 430 -15.76 -3.72 3.60
C SER A 430 -16.91 -2.85 3.03
N MET A 431 -16.71 -1.55 2.87
CA MET A 431 -17.69 -0.66 2.23
C MET A 431 -17.67 -0.84 0.71
N LEU A 432 -18.78 -0.57 0.02
CA LEU A 432 -18.97 -0.85 -1.41
C LEU A 432 -18.67 -2.33 -1.77
N PRO A 433 -19.24 -3.32 -1.07
CA PRO A 433 -18.85 -4.73 -1.21
C PRO A 433 -19.11 -5.29 -2.60
N THR A 434 -20.18 -4.86 -3.28
CA THR A 434 -20.53 -5.29 -4.64
C THR A 434 -19.63 -4.70 -5.71
N GLN A 435 -18.93 -3.62 -5.39
CA GLN A 435 -18.01 -2.92 -6.28
C GLN A 435 -16.53 -3.20 -5.94
N GLY A 436 -16.24 -4.10 -5.01
CA GLY A 436 -14.88 -4.55 -4.67
C GLY A 436 -14.19 -3.75 -3.56
N GLY A 437 -14.95 -3.06 -2.71
CA GLY A 437 -14.42 -2.37 -1.53
C GLY A 437 -13.75 -1.03 -1.83
N LEU A 438 -13.17 -0.39 -0.82
CA LEU A 438 -12.29 0.79 -0.93
C LEU A 438 -11.22 0.74 0.16
N ASP A 439 -10.18 1.57 0.08
CA ASP A 439 -9.19 1.61 1.14
C ASP A 439 -9.76 2.26 2.40
N GLY A 440 -9.29 1.78 3.54
CA GLY A 440 -9.69 2.31 4.84
C GLY A 440 -8.94 3.60 5.16
N PHE A 441 -9.70 4.67 5.38
CA PHE A 441 -9.18 5.97 5.77
C PHE A 441 -9.91 6.51 6.99
N TYR A 442 -9.19 7.28 7.78
CA TYR A 442 -9.78 8.22 8.72
C TYR A 442 -9.39 9.63 8.28
N ALA A 443 -10.32 10.58 8.35
CA ALA A 443 -9.99 12.00 8.26
C ALA A 443 -10.96 12.86 9.06
N ALA A 444 -10.41 13.86 9.75
CA ALA A 444 -11.16 14.88 10.46
C ALA A 444 -10.99 16.23 9.78
N ARG A 445 -12.09 16.97 9.65
CA ARG A 445 -12.10 18.36 9.23
C ARG A 445 -12.18 19.26 10.47
N LEU A 446 -11.17 20.13 10.63
CA LEU A 446 -11.06 21.05 11.74
C LEU A 446 -11.09 22.50 11.19
N LEU A 447 -11.84 23.37 11.87
CA LEU A 447 -11.88 24.79 11.58
C LEU A 447 -11.13 25.56 12.67
N ARG A 448 -10.20 26.41 12.26
CA ARG A 448 -9.55 27.35 13.18
C ARG A 448 -10.46 28.54 13.38
N SER A 449 -10.69 28.94 14.62
CA SER A 449 -11.45 30.14 14.95
C SER A 449 -10.89 31.37 14.19
N GLY A 450 -11.78 32.24 13.73
CA GLY A 450 -11.38 33.54 13.16
C GLY A 450 -10.79 34.42 14.26
N GLU A 451 -9.99 35.44 13.89
CA GLU A 451 -9.67 36.50 14.81
C GLU A 451 -11.00 37.13 15.27
N ALA A 452 -11.21 37.27 16.60
CA ALA A 452 -12.30 38.06 17.09
C ALA A 452 -12.18 39.46 16.46
N ALA A 453 -13.21 39.89 15.74
CA ALA A 453 -13.28 41.27 15.24
C ALA A 453 -13.12 42.22 16.44
N THR A 454 -11.93 42.80 16.58
CA THR A 454 -11.64 43.85 17.58
C THR A 454 -12.32 45.14 17.19
#